data_fce03ba342c751221ceae3a1111444d8
#
_entry.id   fce03ba342c751221ceae3a1111444d8
#
_cell.length_a   1.000
_cell.length_b   1.000
_cell.length_c   1.000
_cell.angle_alpha   90.00
_cell.angle_beta   90.00
_cell.angle_gamma   90.00
#
_symmetry.space_group_name_H-M   'P 1'
#
loop_
_entity.id
_entity.type
_entity.pdbx_description
1 polymer ?
#
loop_
_entity_poly.entity_id
_entity_poly.type
_entity_poly.pdbx_seq_one_letter_code
_entity_poly.pdbx_strand_id
1 'polypeptide(L)' 'MNKADQYRMRADRCEKEAALTPNLEIRAELERIAEYWRELAHMRERYLENRLGAPASRRAASRLEMA' A
#
# COMPACT_ATOMS: atom_id res chain seq x y z
N MET A 1 -0.57 -7.45 -14.29
CA MET A 1 -0.72 -6.50 -13.19
C MET A 1 -0.30 -7.15 -11.90
N ASN A 2 0.54 -6.50 -11.13
CA ASN A 2 1.02 -7.12 -9.91
C ASN A 2 0.06 -6.91 -8.75
N LYS A 3 0.34 -7.56 -7.64
CA LYS A 3 -0.56 -7.48 -6.51
C LYS A 3 -0.68 -6.07 -5.95
N ALA A 4 0.41 -5.34 -5.92
CA ALA A 4 0.36 -3.98 -5.38
C ALA A 4 -0.58 -3.12 -6.21
N ASP A 5 -0.55 -3.27 -7.52
CA ASP A 5 -1.45 -2.52 -8.37
C ASP A 5 -2.90 -2.90 -8.11
N GLN A 6 -3.15 -4.19 -7.91
CA GLN A 6 -4.50 -4.64 -7.62
C GLN A 6 -4.99 -4.05 -6.30
N TYR A 7 -4.12 -4.00 -5.30
CA TYR A 7 -4.50 -3.42 -4.01
C TYR A 7 -4.81 -1.94 -4.17
N ARG A 8 -4.02 -1.21 -4.96
CA ARG A 8 -4.28 0.20 -5.16
C ARG A 8 -5.59 0.42 -5.89
N MET A 9 -5.91 -0.44 -6.84
CA MET A 9 -7.18 -0.31 -7.53
C MET A 9 -8.34 -0.53 -6.59
N ARG A 10 -8.21 -1.47 -5.66
CA ARG A 10 -9.26 -1.68 -4.70
C ARG A 10 -9.41 -0.49 -3.77
N ALA A 11 -8.29 0.12 -3.38
CA ALA A 11 -8.33 1.32 -2.56
C ALA A 11 -9.04 2.45 -3.30
N ASP A 12 -8.71 2.63 -4.58
CA ASP A 12 -9.34 3.68 -5.36
C ASP A 12 -10.84 3.46 -5.46
N ARG A 13 -11.25 2.22 -5.66
CA ARG A 13 -12.66 1.92 -5.76
C ARG A 13 -13.36 2.24 -4.44
N CYS A 14 -12.77 1.87 -3.32
CA CYS A 14 -13.37 2.15 -2.04
C CYS A 14 -13.49 3.65 -1.81
N GLU A 15 -12.51 4.41 -2.25
CA GLU A 15 -12.58 5.85 -2.09
C GLU A 15 -13.67 6.46 -2.94
N LYS A 16 -13.84 5.96 -4.15
CA LYS A 16 -14.89 6.47 -5.00
C LYS A 16 -16.24 6.16 -4.41
N GLU A 17 -16.41 4.97 -3.88
CA GLU A 17 -17.66 4.61 -3.26
C GLU A 17 -17.91 5.46 -2.02
N ALA A 18 -16.87 5.74 -1.26
CA ALA A 18 -17.03 6.58 -0.09
C ALA A 18 -17.49 7.97 -0.48
N ALA A 19 -16.96 8.50 -1.56
CA ALA A 19 -17.35 9.84 -1.99
C ALA A 19 -18.80 9.90 -2.41
N LEU A 20 -19.36 8.78 -2.85
CA LEU A 20 -20.75 8.76 -3.31
C LEU A 20 -21.73 8.35 -2.23
N THR A 21 -21.24 7.97 -1.08
CA THR A 21 -22.08 7.46 -0.02
C THR A 21 -22.51 8.58 0.91
N PRO A 22 -23.82 8.77 1.09
CA PRO A 22 -24.29 9.83 1.98
C PRO A 22 -24.20 9.46 3.45
N ASN A 23 -24.12 8.18 3.75
CA ASN A 23 -24.08 7.75 5.13
C ASN A 23 -22.67 7.89 5.69
N LEU A 24 -22.53 8.72 6.73
CA LEU A 24 -21.20 9.02 7.26
C LEU A 24 -20.49 7.80 7.85
N GLU A 25 -21.23 6.92 8.48
CA GLU A 25 -20.62 5.74 9.07
C GLU A 25 -20.07 4.82 8.00
N ILE A 26 -20.85 4.60 6.95
CA ILE A 26 -20.40 3.75 5.87
C ILE A 26 -19.24 4.39 5.14
N ARG A 27 -19.29 5.71 4.98
CA ARG A 27 -18.19 6.40 4.33
C ARG A 27 -16.90 6.22 5.11
N ALA A 28 -16.98 6.36 6.43
CA ALA A 28 -15.78 6.20 7.27
C ALA A 28 -15.23 4.79 7.15
N GLU A 29 -16.11 3.80 7.06
CA GLU A 29 -15.64 2.43 6.92
C GLU A 29 -14.97 2.21 5.58
N LEU A 30 -15.55 2.76 4.52
CA LEU A 30 -14.95 2.62 3.20
C LEU A 30 -13.58 3.28 3.15
N GLU A 31 -13.44 4.41 3.82
CA GLU A 31 -12.17 5.10 3.85
C GLU A 31 -11.11 4.28 4.60
N ARG A 32 -11.52 3.62 5.68
CA ARG A 32 -10.59 2.77 6.42
C ARG A 32 -10.18 1.57 5.58
N ILE A 33 -11.11 1.01 4.83
CA ILE A 33 -10.78 -0.12 3.98
C ILE A 33 -9.82 0.32 2.89
N ALA A 34 -10.02 1.52 2.35
CA ALA A 34 -9.11 2.03 1.32
C ALA A 34 -7.71 2.18 1.89
N GLU A 35 -7.58 2.67 3.10
CA GLU A 35 -6.28 2.81 3.73
C GLU A 35 -5.63 1.45 3.94
N TYR A 36 -6.44 0.47 4.32
CA TYR A 36 -5.93 -0.87 4.53
C TYR A 36 -5.34 -1.41 3.22
N TRP A 37 -6.05 -1.23 2.10
CA TRP A 37 -5.54 -1.70 0.83
C TRP A 37 -4.27 -0.97 0.42
N ARG A 38 -4.17 0.32 0.74
CA ARG A 38 -2.97 1.06 0.41
C ARG A 38 -1.78 0.58 1.22
N GLU A 39 -2.02 0.26 2.48
CA GLU A 39 -0.95 -0.28 3.30
C GLU A 39 -0.49 -1.63 2.78
N LEU A 40 -1.43 -2.46 2.35
CA LEU A 40 -1.05 -3.75 1.79
C LEU A 40 -0.22 -3.56 0.53
N ALA A 41 -0.59 -2.60 -0.31
CA ALA A 41 0.17 -2.34 -1.51
C ALA A 41 1.59 -1.91 -1.17
N HIS A 42 1.71 -1.04 -0.19
CA HIS A 42 3.00 -0.52 0.20
C HIS A 42 3.87 -1.64 0.77
N MET A 43 3.29 -2.47 1.62
CA MET A 43 4.04 -3.57 2.20
C MET A 43 4.45 -4.57 1.13
N ARG A 44 3.58 -4.79 0.15
CA ARG A 44 3.92 -5.71 -0.92
C ARG A 44 5.09 -5.19 -1.74
N GLU A 45 5.09 -3.90 -2.01
CA GLU A 45 6.18 -3.32 -2.78
C GLU A 45 7.49 -3.42 -2.02
N ARG A 46 7.46 -3.17 -0.73
CA ARG A 46 8.68 -3.27 0.06
C ARG A 46 9.17 -4.70 0.11
N TYR A 47 8.23 -5.65 0.24
CA TYR A 47 8.59 -7.04 0.27
C TYR A 47 9.28 -7.44 -1.05
N LEU A 48 8.71 -7.01 -2.18
CA LEU A 48 9.30 -7.34 -3.46
C LEU A 48 10.66 -6.71 -3.65
N GLU A 49 10.82 -5.49 -3.20
CA GLU A 49 12.12 -4.86 -3.28
C GLU A 49 13.16 -5.64 -2.51
N ASN A 50 12.80 -6.07 -1.32
CA ASN A 50 13.73 -6.82 -0.51
C ASN A 50 14.05 -8.18 -1.14
N ARG A 51 13.02 -8.82 -1.69
CA ARG A 51 13.22 -10.12 -2.30
C ARG A 51 14.09 -10.05 -3.53
N LEU A 52 13.92 -9.02 -4.31
CA LEU A 52 14.70 -8.88 -5.52
C LEU A 52 16.10 -8.40 -5.24
N GLY A 53 16.37 -7.98 -4.05
CA GLY A 53 17.71 -7.70 -3.63
C GLY A 53 18.30 -6.39 -4.05
N ALA A 54 17.67 -5.76 -4.97
CA ALA A 54 18.22 -4.55 -5.47
C ALA A 54 18.47 -3.55 -4.40
N PRO A 55 17.51 -3.28 -3.65
CA PRO A 55 17.73 -2.32 -2.65
C PRO A 55 18.58 -2.85 -1.58
N ALA A 56 18.58 -4.10 -1.45
CA ALA A 56 19.36 -4.66 -0.41
C ALA A 56 20.75 -4.16 -0.47
N SER A 57 21.26 -4.10 -1.62
CA SER A 57 22.61 -3.69 -1.70
C SER A 57 22.77 -2.29 -1.23
N ARG A 58 21.88 -1.46 -1.55
CA ARG A 58 22.04 -0.16 -1.20
C ARG A 58 21.85 0.01 0.17
N ARG A 59 20.99 -0.69 0.67
CA ARG A 59 20.71 -0.51 1.90
C ARG A 59 21.69 -1.01 2.74
N ALA A 60 22.20 -2.06 2.38
CA ALA A 60 23.24 -2.62 3.14
C ALA A 60 24.29 -1.60 3.33
N ALA A 61 24.55 -0.95 2.33
CA ALA A 61 25.56 0.05 2.44
C ALA A 61 25.18 1.04 3.45
N SER A 62 23.99 1.34 3.43
CA SER A 62 23.66 2.32 4.34
C SER A 62 23.67 1.86 5.74
N ARG A 63 23.67 0.74 5.92
CA ARG A 63 23.62 0.34 7.12
C ARG A 63 24.63 0.16 7.75
N LEU A 64 25.17 -0.03 7.08
CA LEU A 64 26.00 -0.08 7.60
C LEU A 64 26.48 0.73 8.00
N GLU A 65 26.15 1.17 7.63
CA GLU A 65 26.39 1.87 8.03
C GLU A 65 26.30 2.23 8.95
N MET A 66 25.97 1.99 9.00
CA MET A 66 25.82 2.23 9.86
C MET A 66 26.34 1.88 10.53
N ALA A 67 26.73 1.59 10.27
CA ALA A 67 27.26 1.30 10.85
C ALA A 67 27.71 1.38 11.28
#